data_f20b1868d284f50ba35622767433fd17
#
_entry.id   f20b1868d284f50ba35622767433fd17
#
_cell.length_a   1.000
_cell.length_b   1.000
_cell.length_c   1.000
_cell.angle_alpha   90.00
_cell.angle_beta   90.00
_cell.angle_gamma   90.00
#
_symmetry.space_group_name_H-M   'P 1'
#
loop_
_entity.id
_entity.type
_entity.pdbx_description
1 polymer ?
#
loop_
_entity_poly.entity_id
_entity_poly.type
_entity_poly.pdbx_seq_one_letter_code
_entity_poly.pdbx_strand_id
1 'polypeptide(L)'
;MAITEKEREYLESLKEKIEGQLHGSGVKFSDREIEHISLLENRISQKIDEKLLIEKLSSIAKSNDPIDKSLYDKYDVKRGLRNANGTGVLVGLTSIGDVVGYEVKDGQKVAIPGRLIYRGYNVEALIKDAEEHNQFGYEQCAYLLLFGKLPTADELAEFNDLLGVHRTLPENFTEDMIMKAPSADIMNKLARGVLASYSYDPNPEDRSISNVLHQCIALISRFSTLTAYGYQAKRRYYDGKSMYIHNPLPELSTAENFLRLIRNNKAFTDDEAKLLDLALILHAEHGGGNNSSLTVHVVSSADTDTYSAIGAAVGSLKGRRHGGANIQVAEMMDNIKENVKDWSNENEVKSYLEKIANKEAYNRTGLIYGMGHAVYTINDPRATLLRDKAAKLAREKGLEEEYNLYKMVERFSPEILYNMHGDGKKICANVDLYSGFVYSMLNIPRELFTPLFAISRIAGWSAHRIEEIIAGGKIYRPAYKNISAEREYVPIEKR
;
A
#
# COMPACT_ATOMS: atom_id res chain seq x y z
N MET A 1 -20.46 14.65 -7.09
CA MET A 1 -19.85 15.65 -6.18
C MET A 1 -20.97 16.30 -5.39
N ALA A 2 -20.86 16.39 -4.07
CA ALA A 2 -21.84 17.15 -3.31
C ALA A 2 -21.73 18.63 -3.70
N ILE A 3 -22.89 19.32 -3.74
CA ILE A 3 -22.92 20.77 -3.92
C ILE A 3 -22.14 21.37 -2.75
N THR A 4 -21.13 22.19 -3.02
CA THR A 4 -20.38 22.86 -1.98
C THR A 4 -21.25 23.90 -1.27
N GLU A 5 -20.92 24.22 -0.01
CA GLU A 5 -21.63 25.23 0.78
C GLU A 5 -21.66 26.58 0.04
N LYS A 6 -20.57 26.95 -0.62
CA LYS A 6 -20.50 28.15 -1.47
C LYS A 6 -21.43 28.13 -2.69
N GLU A 7 -21.61 26.95 -3.31
CA GLU A 7 -22.57 26.83 -4.43
C GLU A 7 -24.01 26.92 -3.93
N ARG A 8 -24.29 26.47 -2.70
CA ARG A 8 -25.60 26.60 -2.06
C ARG A 8 -25.91 28.06 -1.68
N GLU A 9 -24.96 28.74 -1.03
CA GLU A 9 -25.06 30.17 -0.69
C GLU A 9 -25.22 31.06 -1.93
N TYR A 10 -24.49 30.75 -2.99
CA TYR A 10 -24.60 31.46 -4.26
C TYR A 10 -25.99 31.29 -4.91
N LEU A 11 -26.56 30.10 -4.81
CA LEU A 11 -27.91 29.80 -5.30
C LEU A 11 -29.00 30.50 -4.50
N GLU A 12 -28.89 30.53 -3.16
CA GLU A 12 -29.81 31.24 -2.32
C GLU A 12 -29.77 32.74 -2.62
N SER A 13 -28.58 33.31 -2.78
CA SER A 13 -28.37 34.71 -3.21
C SER A 13 -28.96 35.00 -4.60
N LEU A 14 -28.88 34.05 -5.54
CA LEU A 14 -29.49 34.19 -6.86
C LEU A 14 -31.02 34.08 -6.80
N LYS A 15 -31.57 33.17 -5.99
CA LYS A 15 -33.03 33.08 -5.77
C LYS A 15 -33.59 34.35 -5.18
N GLU A 16 -32.96 34.89 -4.14
CA GLU A 16 -33.37 36.17 -3.54
C GLU A 16 -33.35 37.31 -4.54
N LYS A 17 -32.33 37.37 -5.43
CA LYS A 17 -32.25 38.36 -6.50
C LYS A 17 -33.35 38.20 -7.56
N ILE A 18 -33.70 37.00 -7.94
CA ILE A 18 -34.74 36.67 -8.88
C ILE A 18 -36.12 36.98 -8.29
N GLU A 19 -36.37 36.59 -7.05
CA GLU A 19 -37.60 36.91 -6.33
C GLU A 19 -37.77 38.42 -6.11
N GLY A 20 -36.68 39.14 -5.81
CA GLY A 20 -36.68 40.59 -5.71
C GLY A 20 -37.02 41.27 -7.02
N GLN A 21 -36.66 40.69 -8.18
CA GLN A 21 -37.02 41.20 -9.52
C GLN A 21 -38.47 40.96 -9.85
N LEU A 22 -39.04 39.82 -9.49
CA LEU A 22 -40.46 39.49 -9.64
C LEU A 22 -41.38 40.40 -8.78
N HIS A 23 -40.84 40.95 -7.69
CA HIS A 23 -41.57 41.85 -6.79
C HIS A 23 -41.25 43.36 -6.98
N GLY A 24 -40.70 43.76 -8.12
CA GLY A 24 -40.62 45.14 -8.54
C GLY A 24 -39.41 45.94 -8.02
N SER A 25 -38.29 45.30 -7.64
CA SER A 25 -37.10 45.92 -7.09
C SER A 25 -36.12 46.53 -8.13
N GLY A 26 -36.51 46.64 -9.41
CA GLY A 26 -35.75 47.43 -10.40
C GLY A 26 -34.45 46.86 -10.96
N VAL A 27 -34.02 45.68 -10.52
CA VAL A 27 -32.82 45.00 -11.04
C VAL A 27 -33.19 44.23 -12.32
N LYS A 28 -32.68 44.68 -13.46
CA LYS A 28 -32.85 43.98 -14.76
C LYS A 28 -31.64 43.08 -15.02
N PHE A 29 -31.90 41.78 -15.18
CA PHE A 29 -30.88 40.87 -15.71
C PHE A 29 -30.84 40.94 -17.22
N SER A 30 -29.67 40.82 -17.83
CA SER A 30 -29.54 40.65 -19.28
C SER A 30 -30.03 39.25 -19.68
N ASP A 31 -30.46 39.09 -20.93
CA ASP A 31 -30.89 37.78 -21.46
C ASP A 31 -29.83 36.69 -21.26
N ARG A 32 -28.56 37.06 -21.33
CA ARG A 32 -27.42 36.19 -21.13
C ARG A 32 -27.26 35.71 -19.66
N GLU A 33 -27.60 36.56 -18.71
CA GLU A 33 -27.61 36.21 -17.27
C GLU A 33 -28.77 35.27 -16.94
N ILE A 34 -29.93 35.52 -17.52
CA ILE A 34 -31.13 34.67 -17.37
C ILE A 34 -30.87 33.29 -17.97
N GLU A 35 -30.29 33.18 -19.16
CA GLU A 35 -29.90 31.93 -19.78
C GLU A 35 -28.86 31.17 -18.92
N HIS A 36 -27.88 31.86 -18.36
CA HIS A 36 -26.87 31.25 -17.48
C HIS A 36 -27.46 30.74 -16.18
N ILE A 37 -28.39 31.48 -15.57
CA ILE A 37 -29.13 31.07 -14.36
C ILE A 37 -29.95 29.81 -14.64
N SER A 38 -30.69 29.78 -15.73
CA SER A 38 -31.50 28.62 -16.12
C SER A 38 -30.65 27.37 -16.37
N LEU A 39 -29.49 27.51 -16.99
CA LEU A 39 -28.52 26.43 -17.18
C LEU A 39 -27.97 25.89 -15.86
N LEU A 40 -27.68 26.77 -14.88
CA LEU A 40 -27.24 26.40 -13.55
C LEU A 40 -28.32 25.68 -12.78
N GLU A 41 -29.57 26.18 -12.78
CA GLU A 41 -30.73 25.55 -12.13
C GLU A 41 -30.98 24.13 -12.68
N ASN A 42 -30.97 23.97 -14.01
CA ASN A 42 -31.11 22.67 -14.65
C ASN A 42 -30.00 21.69 -14.22
N ARG A 43 -28.73 22.12 -14.18
CA ARG A 43 -27.61 21.29 -13.74
C ARG A 43 -27.71 20.87 -12.29
N ILE A 44 -28.24 21.73 -11.45
CA ILE A 44 -28.40 21.48 -10.02
C ILE A 44 -29.57 20.53 -9.77
N SER A 45 -30.71 20.75 -10.44
CA SER A 45 -31.85 19.85 -10.39
C SER A 45 -31.42 18.44 -10.82
N GLN A 46 -30.73 18.30 -11.96
CA GLN A 46 -30.20 17.01 -12.42
C GLN A 46 -29.26 16.34 -11.39
N LYS A 47 -28.38 17.10 -10.74
CA LYS A 47 -27.49 16.56 -9.70
C LYS A 47 -28.25 16.11 -8.45
N ILE A 48 -29.29 16.83 -8.05
CA ILE A 48 -30.16 16.46 -6.92
C ILE A 48 -30.91 15.18 -7.24
N ASP A 49 -31.52 15.10 -8.43
CA ASP A 49 -32.27 13.93 -8.89
C ASP A 49 -31.35 12.70 -8.99
N GLU A 50 -30.13 12.86 -9.53
CA GLU A 50 -29.12 11.80 -9.57
C GLU A 50 -28.78 11.31 -8.16
N LYS A 51 -28.55 12.22 -7.20
CA LYS A 51 -28.21 11.86 -5.82
C LYS A 51 -29.34 11.07 -5.15
N LEU A 52 -30.59 11.52 -5.27
CA LEU A 52 -31.75 10.83 -4.73
C LEU A 52 -31.95 9.44 -5.36
N LEU A 53 -31.76 9.33 -6.67
CA LEU A 53 -31.80 8.04 -7.35
C LEU A 53 -30.70 7.11 -6.86
N ILE A 54 -29.46 7.58 -6.74
CA ILE A 54 -28.34 6.78 -6.23
C ILE A 54 -28.60 6.33 -4.78
N GLU A 55 -29.15 7.19 -3.92
CA GLU A 55 -29.51 6.83 -2.53
C GLU A 55 -30.59 5.72 -2.52
N LYS A 56 -31.63 5.84 -3.34
CA LYS A 56 -32.67 4.81 -3.52
C LYS A 56 -32.07 3.48 -4.00
N LEU A 57 -31.28 3.51 -5.07
CA LEU A 57 -30.63 2.32 -5.63
C LEU A 57 -29.66 1.68 -4.62
N SER A 58 -28.93 2.49 -3.85
CA SER A 58 -28.03 2.03 -2.80
C SER A 58 -28.78 1.29 -1.68
N SER A 59 -29.97 1.78 -1.32
CA SER A 59 -30.84 1.11 -0.33
C SER A 59 -31.33 -0.25 -0.84
N ILE A 60 -31.73 -0.33 -2.11
CA ILE A 60 -32.12 -1.59 -2.76
C ILE A 60 -30.94 -2.57 -2.80
N ALA A 61 -29.74 -2.10 -3.19
CA ALA A 61 -28.54 -2.93 -3.21
C ALA A 61 -28.17 -3.49 -1.83
N LYS A 62 -28.28 -2.67 -0.77
CA LYS A 62 -28.03 -3.10 0.62
C LYS A 62 -29.05 -4.12 1.12
N SER A 63 -30.34 -3.94 0.81
CA SER A 63 -31.39 -4.89 1.21
C SER A 63 -31.29 -6.23 0.48
N ASN A 64 -30.56 -6.29 -0.61
CA ASN A 64 -30.38 -7.49 -1.43
C ASN A 64 -29.09 -8.25 -1.12
N ASP A 65 -28.52 -8.11 0.10
CA ASP A 65 -27.38 -8.93 0.56
C ASP A 65 -27.89 -10.25 1.14
N PRO A 66 -27.78 -11.37 0.40
CA PRO A 66 -28.30 -12.66 0.83
C PRO A 66 -27.28 -13.47 1.64
N ILE A 67 -26.07 -12.95 1.90
CA ILE A 67 -24.98 -13.74 2.47
C ILE A 67 -25.02 -13.72 3.99
N ASP A 68 -25.81 -14.64 4.58
CA ASP A 68 -25.75 -14.91 6.01
C ASP A 68 -24.40 -15.54 6.39
N LYS A 69 -23.81 -15.09 7.50
CA LYS A 69 -22.51 -15.57 7.98
C LYS A 69 -22.48 -17.08 8.27
N SER A 70 -23.61 -17.67 8.70
CA SER A 70 -23.74 -19.09 8.97
C SER A 70 -23.54 -19.97 7.71
N LEU A 71 -23.76 -19.41 6.51
CA LEU A 71 -23.55 -20.12 5.26
C LEU A 71 -22.08 -20.47 4.99
N TYR A 72 -21.15 -19.70 5.55
CA TYR A 72 -19.72 -20.02 5.43
C TYR A 72 -19.40 -21.35 6.13
N ASP A 73 -19.94 -21.55 7.33
CA ASP A 73 -19.75 -22.81 8.09
C ASP A 73 -20.54 -23.95 7.44
N LYS A 74 -21.78 -23.69 7.03
CA LYS A 74 -22.64 -24.69 6.36
C LYS A 74 -22.02 -25.29 5.12
N TYR A 75 -21.32 -24.48 4.32
CA TYR A 75 -20.70 -24.91 3.06
C TYR A 75 -19.19 -25.13 3.18
N ASP A 76 -18.62 -25.08 4.39
CA ASP A 76 -17.17 -25.18 4.65
C ASP A 76 -16.34 -24.20 3.80
N VAL A 77 -16.83 -22.97 3.63
CA VAL A 77 -16.14 -21.96 2.84
C VAL A 77 -14.92 -21.44 3.58
N LYS A 78 -13.76 -21.56 2.98
CA LYS A 78 -12.48 -21.07 3.54
C LYS A 78 -12.37 -19.55 3.38
N ARG A 79 -13.07 -18.82 4.23
CA ARG A 79 -13.19 -17.37 4.17
C ARG A 79 -11.80 -16.70 4.23
N GLY A 80 -11.48 -15.87 3.23
CA GLY A 80 -10.15 -15.27 3.10
C GLY A 80 -9.03 -16.30 2.90
N LEU A 81 -9.34 -17.47 2.34
CA LEU A 81 -8.40 -18.59 2.13
C LEU A 81 -7.73 -19.04 3.44
N ARG A 82 -8.52 -19.07 4.54
CA ARG A 82 -8.07 -19.57 5.85
C ARG A 82 -8.88 -20.78 6.31
N ASN A 83 -8.18 -21.77 6.83
CA ASN A 83 -8.77 -22.90 7.52
C ASN A 83 -9.29 -22.47 8.91
N ALA A 84 -10.18 -23.27 9.51
CA ALA A 84 -10.74 -23.00 10.84
C ALA A 84 -9.66 -22.88 11.95
N ASN A 85 -8.55 -23.60 11.83
CA ASN A 85 -7.41 -23.51 12.74
C ASN A 85 -6.50 -22.28 12.48
N GLY A 86 -6.89 -21.40 11.55
CA GLY A 86 -6.14 -20.19 11.21
C GLY A 86 -4.94 -20.38 10.26
N THR A 87 -4.68 -21.62 9.78
CA THR A 87 -3.66 -21.85 8.74
C THR A 87 -4.17 -21.36 7.38
N GLY A 88 -3.24 -20.95 6.47
CA GLY A 88 -3.60 -20.64 5.08
C GLY A 88 -4.03 -21.90 4.32
N VAL A 89 -4.96 -21.71 3.38
CA VAL A 89 -5.23 -22.74 2.37
C VAL A 89 -4.06 -22.81 1.41
N LEU A 90 -3.52 -23.99 1.16
CA LEU A 90 -2.44 -24.16 0.20
C LEU A 90 -3.01 -24.07 -1.22
N VAL A 91 -2.66 -23.02 -1.96
CA VAL A 91 -3.20 -22.73 -3.29
C VAL A 91 -2.14 -22.71 -4.39
N GLY A 92 -0.86 -22.77 -4.04
CA GLY A 92 0.24 -22.78 -5.00
C GLY A 92 1.57 -23.16 -4.36
N LEU A 93 2.58 -23.30 -5.19
CA LEU A 93 3.97 -23.55 -4.81
C LEU A 93 4.83 -22.36 -5.25
N THR A 94 5.82 -22.01 -4.44
CA THR A 94 6.80 -20.97 -4.78
C THR A 94 8.18 -21.35 -4.24
N SER A 95 9.20 -20.95 -4.96
CA SER A 95 10.60 -21.00 -4.52
C SER A 95 11.17 -19.63 -4.13
N ILE A 96 10.33 -18.56 -4.21
CA ILE A 96 10.78 -17.17 -4.11
C ILE A 96 10.98 -16.74 -2.66
N GLY A 97 9.98 -16.95 -1.82
CA GLY A 97 10.03 -16.50 -0.45
C GLY A 97 9.23 -17.37 0.50
N ASP A 98 9.68 -17.43 1.74
CA ASP A 98 8.98 -18.15 2.82
C ASP A 98 8.92 -17.28 4.09
N VAL A 99 7.76 -17.37 4.75
CA VAL A 99 7.44 -16.63 5.98
C VAL A 99 7.18 -17.64 7.07
N VAL A 100 8.17 -17.88 7.92
CA VAL A 100 8.18 -18.95 8.91
C VAL A 100 7.98 -18.35 10.30
N GLY A 101 6.92 -18.73 11.01
CA GLY A 101 6.61 -18.29 12.38
C GLY A 101 5.99 -19.41 13.23
N TYR A 102 5.83 -20.58 12.66
CA TYR A 102 5.37 -21.79 13.37
C TYR A 102 5.83 -23.05 12.66
N GLU A 103 5.83 -24.15 13.39
CA GLU A 103 5.97 -25.49 12.87
C GLU A 103 4.72 -26.30 13.22
N VAL A 104 4.50 -27.40 12.53
CA VAL A 104 3.42 -28.34 12.85
C VAL A 104 4.02 -29.57 13.51
N LYS A 105 3.70 -29.78 14.80
CA LYS A 105 4.08 -30.97 15.58
C LYS A 105 2.81 -31.69 16.00
N ASP A 106 2.72 -32.95 15.67
CA ASP A 106 1.57 -33.81 15.99
C ASP A 106 0.21 -33.21 15.54
N GLY A 107 0.20 -32.57 14.36
CA GLY A 107 -0.97 -31.89 13.82
C GLY A 107 -1.32 -30.54 14.47
N GLN A 108 -0.57 -30.12 15.47
CA GLN A 108 -0.76 -28.83 16.16
C GLN A 108 0.25 -27.79 15.70
N LYS A 109 -0.23 -26.55 15.64
CA LYS A 109 0.60 -25.37 15.31
C LYS A 109 1.38 -24.94 16.54
N VAL A 110 2.70 -25.04 16.48
CA VAL A 110 3.62 -24.59 17.53
C VAL A 110 4.35 -23.33 17.06
N ALA A 111 4.24 -22.26 17.82
CA ALA A 111 4.91 -20.99 17.49
C ALA A 111 6.43 -21.13 17.63
N ILE A 112 7.17 -20.62 16.67
CA ILE A 112 8.64 -20.50 16.70
C ILE A 112 9.06 -19.07 16.38
N PRO A 113 10.31 -18.67 16.66
CA PRO A 113 10.83 -17.37 16.26
C PRO A 113 10.63 -17.12 14.75
N GLY A 114 10.18 -15.92 14.41
CA GLY A 114 9.91 -15.54 13.02
C GLY A 114 11.19 -15.55 12.18
N ARG A 115 11.09 -16.06 10.95
CA ARG A 115 12.13 -15.97 9.93
C ARG A 115 11.52 -15.54 8.61
N LEU A 116 12.23 -14.70 7.88
CA LEU A 116 11.91 -14.31 6.52
C LEU A 116 13.01 -14.84 5.60
N ILE A 117 12.62 -15.62 4.62
CA ILE A 117 13.54 -16.35 3.75
C ILE A 117 13.34 -15.86 2.31
N TYR A 118 14.40 -15.48 1.63
CA TYR A 118 14.45 -15.14 0.21
C TYR A 118 15.26 -16.19 -0.53
N ARG A 119 14.62 -16.97 -1.42
CA ARG A 119 15.29 -18.02 -2.19
C ARG A 119 16.16 -18.96 -1.34
N GLY A 120 15.69 -19.30 -0.14
CA GLY A 120 16.40 -20.17 0.78
C GLY A 120 17.38 -19.46 1.74
N TYR A 121 17.65 -18.17 1.56
CA TYR A 121 18.53 -17.40 2.45
C TYR A 121 17.72 -16.60 3.48
N ASN A 122 18.13 -16.66 4.75
CA ASN A 122 17.54 -15.81 5.78
C ASN A 122 17.88 -14.33 5.50
N VAL A 123 16.86 -13.47 5.50
CA VAL A 123 17.03 -12.02 5.24
C VAL A 123 18.03 -11.36 6.21
N GLU A 124 18.10 -11.83 7.46
CA GLU A 124 19.08 -11.34 8.43
C GLU A 124 20.53 -11.54 7.98
N ALA A 125 20.81 -12.67 7.31
CA ALA A 125 22.15 -12.93 6.77
C ALA A 125 22.49 -12.01 5.61
N LEU A 126 21.51 -11.71 4.73
CA LEU A 126 21.71 -10.78 3.61
C LEU A 126 21.97 -9.35 4.10
N ILE A 127 21.25 -8.92 5.14
CA ILE A 127 21.44 -7.60 5.74
C ILE A 127 22.81 -7.50 6.42
N LYS A 128 23.17 -8.54 7.18
CA LYS A 128 24.46 -8.58 7.87
C LYS A 128 25.64 -8.51 6.89
N ASP A 129 25.56 -9.24 5.77
CA ASP A 129 26.56 -9.21 4.72
C ASP A 129 26.70 -7.80 4.11
N ALA A 130 25.59 -7.17 3.75
CA ALA A 130 25.59 -5.80 3.23
C ALA A 130 26.20 -4.78 4.21
N GLU A 131 25.92 -4.92 5.52
CA GLU A 131 26.49 -4.06 6.56
C GLU A 131 28.00 -4.29 6.76
N GLU A 132 28.45 -5.54 6.83
CA GLU A 132 29.87 -5.89 7.02
C GLU A 132 30.74 -5.39 5.87
N HIS A 133 30.17 -5.33 4.65
CA HIS A 133 30.86 -4.82 3.48
C HIS A 133 30.55 -3.34 3.17
N ASN A 134 29.77 -2.67 4.01
CA ASN A 134 29.34 -1.28 3.83
C ASN A 134 28.68 -1.01 2.48
N GLN A 135 27.84 -1.94 1.97
CA GLN A 135 27.18 -1.92 0.66
C GLN A 135 25.67 -1.68 0.79
N PHE A 136 25.04 -1.29 -0.30
CA PHE A 136 23.59 -1.32 -0.46
C PHE A 136 23.16 -2.74 -0.85
N GLY A 137 22.16 -3.28 -0.16
CA GLY A 137 21.78 -4.68 -0.31
C GLY A 137 20.48 -4.92 -1.07
N TYR A 138 19.70 -3.88 -1.36
CA TYR A 138 18.39 -4.06 -2.03
C TYR A 138 18.55 -4.62 -3.45
N GLU A 139 19.48 -4.10 -4.24
CA GLU A 139 19.74 -4.57 -5.60
C GLU A 139 20.23 -6.03 -5.63
N GLN A 140 21.07 -6.42 -4.67
CA GLN A 140 21.47 -7.81 -4.48
C GLN A 140 20.28 -8.72 -4.14
N CYS A 141 19.37 -8.26 -3.27
CA CYS A 141 18.15 -8.99 -2.96
C CYS A 141 17.21 -9.08 -4.17
N ALA A 142 17.09 -8.03 -4.97
CA ALA A 142 16.31 -8.04 -6.21
C ALA A 142 16.89 -9.06 -7.21
N TYR A 143 18.22 -9.10 -7.38
CA TYR A 143 18.90 -10.11 -8.18
C TYR A 143 18.62 -11.54 -7.67
N LEU A 144 18.78 -11.77 -6.37
CA LEU A 144 18.50 -13.06 -5.75
C LEU A 144 17.06 -13.51 -6.00
N LEU A 145 16.07 -12.63 -5.80
CA LEU A 145 14.66 -12.94 -6.00
C LEU A 145 14.36 -13.31 -7.46
N LEU A 146 14.92 -12.57 -8.42
CA LEU A 146 14.69 -12.81 -9.84
C LEU A 146 15.37 -14.09 -10.34
N PHE A 147 16.63 -14.30 -9.97
CA PHE A 147 17.49 -15.33 -10.58
C PHE A 147 17.71 -16.57 -9.70
N GLY A 148 17.33 -16.54 -8.42
CA GLY A 148 17.41 -17.69 -7.51
C GLY A 148 18.82 -18.00 -7.01
N LYS A 149 19.80 -17.15 -7.26
CA LYS A 149 21.19 -17.26 -6.79
C LYS A 149 21.71 -15.90 -6.33
N LEU A 150 22.66 -15.90 -5.41
CA LEU A 150 23.42 -14.69 -5.08
C LEU A 150 24.33 -14.30 -6.26
N PRO A 151 24.44 -13.00 -6.61
CA PRO A 151 25.35 -12.55 -7.64
C PRO A 151 26.81 -12.63 -7.18
N THR A 152 27.72 -12.82 -8.11
CA THR A 152 29.12 -12.43 -7.92
C THR A 152 29.24 -10.91 -7.92
N ALA A 153 30.40 -10.37 -7.54
CA ALA A 153 30.64 -8.92 -7.58
C ALA A 153 30.43 -8.33 -8.98
N ASP A 154 30.94 -9.02 -10.01
CA ASP A 154 30.81 -8.59 -11.39
C ASP A 154 29.35 -8.67 -11.87
N GLU A 155 28.63 -9.75 -11.57
CA GLU A 155 27.20 -9.89 -11.88
C GLU A 155 26.34 -8.82 -11.19
N LEU A 156 26.67 -8.45 -9.95
CA LEU A 156 25.97 -7.39 -9.25
C LEU A 156 26.25 -6.02 -9.88
N ALA A 157 27.50 -5.75 -10.28
CA ALA A 157 27.86 -4.52 -10.96
C ALA A 157 27.11 -4.39 -12.30
N GLU A 158 27.14 -5.43 -13.15
CA GLU A 158 26.39 -5.47 -14.41
C GLU A 158 24.87 -5.27 -14.19
N PHE A 159 24.31 -5.87 -13.14
CA PHE A 159 22.88 -5.71 -12.81
C PHE A 159 22.55 -4.27 -12.35
N ASN A 160 23.43 -3.67 -11.54
CA ASN A 160 23.27 -2.28 -11.10
C ASN A 160 23.35 -1.30 -12.29
N ASP A 161 24.27 -1.51 -13.21
CA ASP A 161 24.38 -0.72 -14.45
C ASP A 161 23.10 -0.85 -15.29
N LEU A 162 22.58 -2.07 -15.43
CA LEU A 162 21.33 -2.32 -16.14
C LEU A 162 20.14 -1.62 -15.49
N LEU A 163 20.00 -1.69 -14.16
CA LEU A 163 18.99 -0.93 -13.43
C LEU A 163 19.18 0.57 -13.64
N GLY A 164 20.41 1.06 -13.58
CA GLY A 164 20.79 2.46 -13.78
C GLY A 164 20.27 3.03 -15.09
N VAL A 165 20.51 2.32 -16.19
CA VAL A 165 20.06 2.69 -17.55
C VAL A 165 18.52 2.85 -17.62
N HIS A 166 17.79 2.02 -16.91
CA HIS A 166 16.31 2.02 -16.96
C HIS A 166 15.62 2.97 -15.99
N ARG A 167 16.32 3.70 -15.10
CA ARG A 167 15.72 4.59 -14.09
C ARG A 167 14.96 5.77 -14.69
N THR A 168 15.38 6.25 -15.85
CA THR A 168 14.72 7.36 -16.57
C THR A 168 13.42 6.88 -17.19
N LEU A 169 12.37 7.70 -17.09
CA LEU A 169 11.08 7.43 -17.75
C LEU A 169 11.22 7.60 -19.27
N PRO A 170 10.38 6.94 -20.07
CA PRO A 170 10.34 7.14 -21.51
C PRO A 170 10.11 8.61 -21.89
N GLU A 171 10.50 8.97 -23.11
CA GLU A 171 10.30 10.31 -23.64
C GLU A 171 8.82 10.72 -23.57
N ASN A 172 8.56 11.96 -23.18
CA ASN A 172 7.23 12.57 -22.96
C ASN A 172 6.36 11.91 -21.88
N PHE A 173 6.81 10.82 -21.23
CA PHE A 173 6.00 10.13 -20.22
C PHE A 173 5.68 11.03 -19.02
N THR A 174 6.64 11.83 -18.58
CA THR A 174 6.46 12.75 -17.44
C THR A 174 5.38 13.78 -17.73
N GLU A 175 5.43 14.41 -18.90
CA GLU A 175 4.50 15.43 -19.34
C GLU A 175 3.10 14.85 -19.54
N ASP A 176 3.00 13.78 -20.31
CA ASP A 176 1.72 13.23 -20.76
C ASP A 176 1.04 12.39 -19.68
N MET A 177 1.79 11.55 -18.99
CA MET A 177 1.19 10.60 -18.05
C MET A 177 1.22 11.08 -16.60
N ILE A 178 2.18 11.94 -16.20
CA ILE A 178 2.29 12.39 -14.82
C ILE A 178 1.69 13.77 -14.62
N MET A 179 2.10 14.77 -15.40
CA MET A 179 1.72 16.16 -15.19
C MET A 179 0.30 16.46 -15.68
N LYS A 180 -0.12 15.96 -16.85
CA LYS A 180 -1.47 16.21 -17.41
C LYS A 180 -2.59 15.55 -16.61
N ALA A 181 -2.29 14.47 -15.89
CA ALA A 181 -3.28 13.74 -15.11
C ALA A 181 -2.78 13.45 -13.67
N PRO A 182 -2.52 14.49 -12.85
CA PRO A 182 -2.07 14.30 -11.47
C PRO A 182 -3.09 13.54 -10.63
N SER A 183 -2.68 13.06 -9.46
CA SER A 183 -3.55 12.36 -8.52
C SER A 183 -3.25 12.83 -7.10
N ALA A 184 -4.29 12.98 -6.28
CA ALA A 184 -4.12 13.20 -4.85
C ALA A 184 -3.56 11.95 -4.13
N ASP A 185 -3.75 10.77 -4.71
CA ASP A 185 -3.30 9.47 -4.18
C ASP A 185 -2.13 8.95 -5.02
N ILE A 186 -0.96 8.79 -4.39
CA ILE A 186 0.26 8.39 -5.08
C ILE A 186 0.23 6.92 -5.52
N MET A 187 -0.41 6.03 -4.75
CA MET A 187 -0.58 4.63 -5.17
C MET A 187 -1.46 4.50 -6.41
N ASN A 188 -2.54 5.31 -6.50
CA ASN A 188 -3.34 5.39 -7.72
C ASN A 188 -2.50 5.91 -8.89
N LYS A 189 -1.66 6.92 -8.66
CA LYS A 189 -0.77 7.46 -9.69
C LYS A 189 0.24 6.43 -10.16
N LEU A 190 0.84 5.68 -9.22
CA LEU A 190 1.78 4.61 -9.52
C LEU A 190 1.12 3.51 -10.36
N ALA A 191 -0.07 3.02 -9.97
CA ALA A 191 -0.81 2.02 -10.73
C ALA A 191 -1.10 2.48 -12.17
N ARG A 192 -1.54 3.74 -12.35
CA ARG A 192 -1.76 4.32 -13.68
C ARG A 192 -0.46 4.46 -14.46
N GLY A 193 0.65 4.80 -13.80
CA GLY A 193 1.97 4.87 -14.42
C GLY A 193 2.45 3.50 -14.91
N VAL A 194 2.23 2.45 -14.13
CA VAL A 194 2.53 1.06 -14.53
C VAL A 194 1.72 0.69 -15.78
N LEU A 195 0.40 0.87 -15.74
CA LEU A 195 -0.48 0.55 -16.89
C LEU A 195 -0.14 1.39 -18.13
N ALA A 196 0.19 2.67 -17.96
CA ALA A 196 0.58 3.54 -19.06
C ALA A 196 1.92 3.10 -19.70
N SER A 197 2.82 2.47 -18.94
CA SER A 197 4.09 1.95 -19.45
C SER A 197 3.92 0.93 -20.57
N TYR A 198 2.79 0.22 -20.62
CA TYR A 198 2.39 -0.66 -21.72
C TYR A 198 2.49 0.05 -23.08
N SER A 199 1.99 1.29 -23.20
CA SER A 199 1.97 2.05 -24.44
C SER A 199 3.36 2.56 -24.88
N TYR A 200 4.37 2.46 -24.02
CA TYR A 200 5.74 2.87 -24.30
C TYR A 200 6.68 1.67 -24.48
N ASP A 201 6.14 0.46 -24.42
CA ASP A 201 6.87 -0.78 -24.70
C ASP A 201 6.59 -1.20 -26.15
N PRO A 202 7.61 -1.44 -26.98
CA PRO A 202 7.39 -1.88 -28.35
C PRO A 202 6.82 -3.30 -28.45
N ASN A 203 6.95 -4.13 -27.40
CA ASN A 203 6.54 -5.53 -27.39
C ASN A 203 5.78 -5.89 -26.11
N PRO A 204 4.71 -5.16 -25.73
CA PRO A 204 4.07 -5.31 -24.42
C PRO A 204 3.40 -6.69 -24.23
N GLU A 205 3.00 -7.34 -25.33
CA GLU A 205 2.30 -8.63 -25.34
C GLU A 205 3.26 -9.83 -25.51
N ASP A 206 4.55 -9.62 -25.73
CA ASP A 206 5.51 -10.72 -25.81
C ASP A 206 5.79 -11.31 -24.43
N ARG A 207 5.41 -12.57 -24.24
CA ARG A 207 5.51 -13.33 -22.99
C ARG A 207 6.73 -14.23 -22.94
N SER A 208 7.67 -14.07 -23.88
CA SER A 208 8.99 -14.73 -23.78
C SER A 208 9.65 -14.32 -22.46
N ILE A 209 10.35 -15.25 -21.82
CA ILE A 209 11.01 -14.97 -20.52
C ILE A 209 11.97 -13.80 -20.62
N SER A 210 12.68 -13.66 -21.74
CA SER A 210 13.60 -12.54 -21.98
C SER A 210 12.86 -11.20 -22.00
N ASN A 211 11.71 -11.10 -22.67
CA ASN A 211 10.93 -9.86 -22.74
C ASN A 211 10.26 -9.54 -21.39
N VAL A 212 9.65 -10.53 -20.74
CA VAL A 212 9.06 -10.35 -19.40
C VAL A 212 10.12 -9.93 -18.39
N LEU A 213 11.32 -10.50 -18.43
CA LEU A 213 12.44 -10.10 -17.57
C LEU A 213 12.83 -8.64 -17.84
N HIS A 214 12.97 -8.25 -19.11
CA HIS A 214 13.25 -6.86 -19.49
C HIS A 214 12.19 -5.89 -18.96
N GLN A 215 10.90 -6.22 -19.10
CA GLN A 215 9.77 -5.43 -18.55
C GLN A 215 9.86 -5.31 -17.02
N CYS A 216 10.13 -6.42 -16.32
CA CYS A 216 10.28 -6.45 -14.87
C CYS A 216 11.47 -5.59 -14.40
N ILE A 217 12.63 -5.69 -15.04
CA ILE A 217 13.81 -4.89 -14.72
C ILE A 217 13.53 -3.39 -14.94
N ALA A 218 12.89 -3.04 -16.05
CA ALA A 218 12.49 -1.67 -16.33
C ALA A 218 11.52 -1.13 -15.26
N LEU A 219 10.55 -1.92 -14.80
CA LEU A 219 9.64 -1.53 -13.73
C LEU A 219 10.34 -1.39 -12.38
N ILE A 220 11.20 -2.34 -11.98
CA ILE A 220 12.00 -2.26 -10.74
C ILE A 220 12.78 -0.94 -10.73
N SER A 221 13.42 -0.60 -11.83
CA SER A 221 14.22 0.62 -11.97
C SER A 221 13.37 1.90 -11.88
N ARG A 222 12.18 1.90 -12.52
CA ARG A 222 11.33 3.09 -12.69
C ARG A 222 10.39 3.37 -11.53
N PHE A 223 10.12 2.42 -10.63
CA PHE A 223 9.14 2.61 -9.56
C PHE A 223 9.47 3.80 -8.66
N SER A 224 10.75 4.00 -8.32
CA SER A 224 11.20 5.18 -7.56
C SER A 224 10.91 6.48 -8.30
N THR A 225 11.21 6.54 -9.59
CA THR A 225 10.99 7.73 -10.43
C THR A 225 9.51 8.03 -10.63
N LEU A 226 8.70 7.00 -10.97
CA LEU A 226 7.24 7.12 -11.10
C LEU A 226 6.60 7.64 -9.81
N THR A 227 7.03 7.10 -8.67
CA THR A 227 6.53 7.50 -7.35
C THR A 227 6.92 8.93 -7.02
N ALA A 228 8.20 9.28 -7.15
CA ALA A 228 8.70 10.60 -6.83
C ALA A 228 8.09 11.69 -7.73
N TYR A 229 7.99 11.46 -9.02
CA TYR A 229 7.37 12.41 -9.95
C TYR A 229 5.86 12.54 -9.72
N GLY A 230 5.18 11.43 -9.42
CA GLY A 230 3.78 11.45 -8.99
C GLY A 230 3.56 12.29 -7.73
N TYR A 231 4.45 12.17 -6.75
CA TYR A 231 4.44 12.97 -5.53
C TYR A 231 4.70 14.46 -5.82
N GLN A 232 5.67 14.79 -6.66
CA GLN A 232 5.97 16.17 -7.03
C GLN A 232 4.79 16.82 -7.79
N ALA A 233 4.12 16.07 -8.68
CA ALA A 233 2.92 16.52 -9.34
C ALA A 233 1.78 16.77 -8.34
N LYS A 234 1.57 15.86 -7.35
CA LYS A 234 0.60 16.07 -6.28
C LYS A 234 0.90 17.35 -5.50
N ARG A 235 2.15 17.57 -5.10
CA ARG A 235 2.57 18.81 -4.41
C ARG A 235 2.15 20.08 -5.18
N ARG A 236 2.34 20.07 -6.49
CA ARG A 236 2.00 21.21 -7.36
C ARG A 236 0.51 21.43 -7.47
N TYR A 237 -0.24 20.39 -7.81
CA TYR A 237 -1.63 20.50 -8.25
C TYR A 237 -2.65 20.40 -7.11
N TYR A 238 -2.30 19.77 -6.00
CA TYR A 238 -3.19 19.56 -4.85
C TYR A 238 -2.75 20.34 -3.61
N ASP A 239 -1.45 20.48 -3.37
CA ASP A 239 -0.95 21.11 -2.14
C ASP A 239 -0.52 22.59 -2.37
N GLY A 240 -0.54 23.10 -3.60
CA GLY A 240 -0.12 24.46 -3.95
C GLY A 240 1.38 24.75 -3.73
N LYS A 241 2.21 23.67 -3.65
CA LYS A 241 3.66 23.76 -3.41
C LYS A 241 4.45 23.69 -4.69
N SER A 242 5.70 24.15 -4.66
CA SER A 242 6.62 24.01 -5.79
C SER A 242 6.89 22.53 -6.13
N MET A 243 6.98 22.24 -7.41
CA MET A 243 7.35 20.95 -7.96
C MET A 243 8.82 20.95 -8.34
N TYR A 244 9.55 19.90 -7.96
CA TYR A 244 10.97 19.72 -8.28
C TYR A 244 11.15 18.40 -9.00
N ILE A 245 11.45 18.43 -10.29
CA ILE A 245 11.74 17.25 -11.09
C ILE A 245 13.25 17.08 -11.19
N HIS A 246 13.78 16.12 -10.47
CA HIS A 246 15.19 15.76 -10.48
C HIS A 246 15.40 14.51 -11.32
N ASN A 247 16.38 14.47 -12.20
CA ASN A 247 16.72 13.28 -12.93
C ASN A 247 17.33 12.23 -11.98
N PRO A 248 16.96 10.95 -12.09
CA PRO A 248 17.66 9.88 -11.41
C PRO A 248 19.10 9.80 -11.91
N LEU A 249 20.01 9.31 -11.07
CA LEU A 249 21.40 9.11 -11.40
C LEU A 249 21.65 7.59 -11.54
N PRO A 250 22.23 7.11 -12.66
CA PRO A 250 22.44 5.69 -12.89
C PRO A 250 23.30 5.00 -11.82
N GLU A 251 24.32 5.71 -11.33
CA GLU A 251 25.31 5.22 -10.37
C GLU A 251 24.79 5.09 -8.93
N LEU A 252 23.68 5.72 -8.59
CA LEU A 252 23.13 5.67 -7.24
C LEU A 252 22.22 4.45 -7.05
N SER A 253 22.19 3.89 -5.83
CA SER A 253 21.24 2.85 -5.44
C SER A 253 19.78 3.32 -5.51
N THR A 254 18.84 2.41 -5.41
CA THR A 254 17.40 2.72 -5.36
C THR A 254 17.06 3.60 -4.15
N ALA A 255 17.64 3.34 -2.98
CA ALA A 255 17.44 4.12 -1.77
C ALA A 255 17.94 5.56 -1.93
N GLU A 256 19.17 5.73 -2.40
CA GLU A 256 19.78 7.05 -2.65
C GLU A 256 19.00 7.85 -3.69
N ASN A 257 18.67 7.24 -4.82
CA ASN A 257 17.87 7.89 -5.86
C ASN A 257 16.50 8.32 -5.33
N PHE A 258 15.82 7.49 -4.56
CA PHE A 258 14.52 7.86 -4.01
C PHE A 258 14.61 9.09 -3.10
N LEU A 259 15.56 9.13 -2.14
CA LEU A 259 15.77 10.30 -1.28
C LEU A 259 16.10 11.56 -2.08
N ARG A 260 16.99 11.43 -3.07
CA ARG A 260 17.35 12.50 -4.00
C ARG A 260 16.15 13.05 -4.77
N LEU A 261 15.29 12.18 -5.29
CA LEU A 261 14.16 12.54 -6.15
C LEU A 261 13.03 13.24 -5.38
N ILE A 262 12.81 12.89 -4.12
CA ILE A 262 11.72 13.49 -3.32
C ILE A 262 12.14 14.80 -2.62
N ARG A 263 13.43 15.01 -2.39
CA ARG A 263 13.97 16.18 -1.64
C ARG A 263 14.30 17.33 -2.56
N ASN A 264 13.90 18.55 -2.17
CA ASN A 264 14.11 19.76 -2.97
C ASN A 264 15.60 20.04 -3.24
N ASN A 265 16.43 19.81 -2.23
CA ASN A 265 17.87 20.08 -2.25
C ASN A 265 18.71 18.87 -2.71
N LYS A 266 18.08 17.73 -3.02
CA LYS A 266 18.73 16.46 -3.41
C LYS A 266 19.63 15.85 -2.33
N ALA A 267 19.70 16.44 -1.14
CA ALA A 267 20.66 16.06 -0.11
C ALA A 267 20.15 14.89 0.74
N PHE A 268 21.03 13.97 1.06
CA PHE A 268 20.83 12.89 2.02
C PHE A 268 22.20 12.50 2.61
N THR A 269 22.18 11.81 3.76
CA THR A 269 23.39 11.22 4.34
C THR A 269 23.48 9.74 3.99
N ASP A 270 24.67 9.16 4.08
CA ASP A 270 24.88 7.73 3.86
C ASP A 270 24.05 6.89 4.85
N ASP A 271 24.02 7.26 6.13
CA ASP A 271 23.21 6.59 7.15
C ASP A 271 21.70 6.63 6.83
N GLU A 272 21.20 7.75 6.29
CA GLU A 272 19.79 7.84 5.84
C GLU A 272 19.52 6.89 4.67
N ALA A 273 20.41 6.86 3.68
CA ALA A 273 20.25 6.00 2.51
C ALA A 273 20.34 4.52 2.88
N LYS A 274 21.27 4.13 3.75
CA LYS A 274 21.40 2.75 4.25
C LYS A 274 20.23 2.29 5.10
N LEU A 275 19.68 3.16 5.93
CA LEU A 275 18.48 2.83 6.70
C LEU A 275 17.26 2.65 5.79
N LEU A 276 17.16 3.45 4.73
CA LEU A 276 16.11 3.25 3.72
C LEU A 276 16.33 1.97 2.93
N ASP A 277 17.56 1.66 2.54
CA ASP A 277 17.91 0.42 1.85
C ASP A 277 17.54 -0.82 2.66
N LEU A 278 17.86 -0.81 3.97
CA LEU A 278 17.40 -1.85 4.89
C LEU A 278 15.88 -2.02 4.85
N ALA A 279 15.12 -0.93 4.87
CA ALA A 279 13.67 -1.01 4.79
C ALA A 279 13.21 -1.59 3.43
N LEU A 280 13.89 -1.25 2.34
CA LEU A 280 13.63 -1.83 1.02
C LEU A 280 13.91 -3.34 1.00
N ILE A 281 15.03 -3.81 1.57
CA ILE A 281 15.33 -5.24 1.70
C ILE A 281 14.19 -5.96 2.44
N LEU A 282 13.74 -5.44 3.57
CA LEU A 282 12.74 -6.07 4.44
C LEU A 282 11.34 -6.13 3.82
N HIS A 283 11.04 -5.28 2.85
CA HIS A 283 9.75 -5.24 2.17
C HIS A 283 9.74 -5.93 0.80
N ALA A 284 10.91 -6.33 0.27
CA ALA A 284 11.05 -6.84 -1.10
C ALA A 284 10.20 -8.07 -1.39
N GLU A 285 10.03 -8.97 -0.40
CA GLU A 285 9.21 -10.18 -0.55
C GLU A 285 8.57 -10.59 0.79
N HIS A 286 7.43 -11.29 0.74
CA HIS A 286 6.74 -11.78 1.94
C HIS A 286 5.83 -13.00 1.65
N GLY A 287 6.29 -13.90 0.80
CA GLY A 287 5.62 -15.15 0.43
C GLY A 287 4.53 -14.99 -0.63
N GLY A 288 4.34 -16.04 -1.43
CA GLY A 288 3.36 -16.08 -2.52
C GLY A 288 1.90 -15.95 -2.07
N GLY A 289 1.61 -16.27 -0.80
CA GLY A 289 0.28 -16.10 -0.20
C GLY A 289 -0.03 -14.66 0.27
N ASN A 290 0.91 -13.73 0.18
CA ASN A 290 0.65 -12.32 0.40
C ASN A 290 -0.38 -11.80 -0.61
N ASN A 291 -1.32 -10.95 -0.19
CA ASN A 291 -2.46 -10.56 -1.02
C ASN A 291 -2.05 -9.99 -2.39
N SER A 292 -1.03 -9.14 -2.45
CA SER A 292 -0.55 -8.59 -3.72
C SER A 292 0.26 -9.58 -4.56
N SER A 293 1.06 -10.46 -3.93
CA SER A 293 1.77 -11.54 -4.63
C SER A 293 0.79 -12.58 -5.19
N LEU A 294 -0.22 -12.98 -4.41
CA LEU A 294 -1.30 -13.84 -4.90
C LEU A 294 -2.05 -13.18 -6.08
N THR A 295 -2.27 -11.86 -6.02
CA THR A 295 -2.88 -11.13 -7.14
C THR A 295 -2.01 -11.23 -8.40
N VAL A 296 -0.68 -11.15 -8.29
CA VAL A 296 0.23 -11.37 -9.43
C VAL A 296 0.03 -12.77 -10.00
N HIS A 297 0.00 -13.81 -9.17
CA HIS A 297 -0.23 -15.19 -9.64
C HIS A 297 -1.58 -15.32 -10.34
N VAL A 298 -2.67 -14.86 -9.70
CA VAL A 298 -4.03 -14.96 -10.27
C VAL A 298 -4.12 -14.26 -11.62
N VAL A 299 -3.60 -13.03 -11.73
CA VAL A 299 -3.68 -12.25 -12.97
C VAL A 299 -2.74 -12.80 -14.04
N SER A 300 -1.53 -13.25 -13.65
CA SER A 300 -0.57 -13.87 -14.55
C SER A 300 -1.10 -15.20 -15.12
N SER A 301 -1.81 -16.00 -14.33
CA SER A 301 -2.39 -17.26 -14.76
C SER A 301 -3.44 -17.13 -15.87
N ALA A 302 -3.98 -15.93 -16.06
CA ALA A 302 -4.88 -15.61 -17.16
C ALA A 302 -4.13 -15.31 -18.48
N ASP A 303 -2.80 -15.43 -18.48
CA ASP A 303 -1.93 -15.19 -19.64
C ASP A 303 -1.99 -13.74 -20.16
N THR A 304 -2.04 -12.76 -19.25
CA THR A 304 -2.02 -11.32 -19.57
C THR A 304 -0.60 -10.74 -19.60
N ASP A 305 -0.47 -9.47 -19.99
CA ASP A 305 0.77 -8.73 -20.00
C ASP A 305 1.33 -8.43 -18.59
N THR A 306 2.61 -8.06 -18.52
CA THR A 306 3.30 -7.75 -17.25
C THR A 306 2.76 -6.50 -16.56
N TYR A 307 2.39 -5.47 -17.32
CA TYR A 307 1.92 -4.21 -16.77
C TYR A 307 0.54 -4.36 -16.09
N SER A 308 -0.34 -5.17 -16.67
CA SER A 308 -1.63 -5.53 -16.08
C SER A 308 -1.45 -6.31 -14.77
N ALA A 309 -0.56 -7.30 -14.74
CA ALA A 309 -0.29 -8.10 -13.53
C ALA A 309 0.29 -7.24 -12.40
N ILE A 310 1.29 -6.41 -12.69
CA ILE A 310 1.92 -5.52 -11.70
C ILE A 310 0.98 -4.38 -11.31
N GLY A 311 0.22 -3.81 -12.23
CA GLY A 311 -0.79 -2.78 -11.95
C GLY A 311 -1.87 -3.28 -10.97
N ALA A 312 -2.33 -4.53 -11.13
CA ALA A 312 -3.25 -5.19 -10.19
C ALA A 312 -2.62 -5.40 -8.80
N ALA A 313 -1.34 -5.79 -8.73
CA ALA A 313 -0.61 -5.92 -7.47
C ALA A 313 -0.49 -4.59 -6.72
N VAL A 314 -0.20 -3.49 -7.43
CA VAL A 314 -0.18 -2.13 -6.85
C VAL A 314 -1.57 -1.78 -6.30
N GLY A 315 -2.65 -2.10 -7.04
CA GLY A 315 -4.03 -1.91 -6.58
C GLY A 315 -4.35 -2.71 -5.31
N SER A 316 -3.88 -3.96 -5.23
CA SER A 316 -4.01 -4.80 -4.04
C SER A 316 -3.26 -4.20 -2.84
N LEU A 317 -2.00 -3.78 -3.04
CA LEU A 317 -1.18 -3.20 -1.98
C LEU A 317 -1.76 -1.87 -1.46
N LYS A 318 -2.39 -1.06 -2.32
CA LYS A 318 -3.06 0.20 -1.94
C LYS A 318 -4.12 0.01 -0.87
N GLY A 319 -4.71 -1.18 -0.76
CA GLY A 319 -5.80 -1.47 0.16
C GLY A 319 -5.45 -1.19 1.63
N ARG A 320 -6.37 -0.55 2.37
CA ARG A 320 -6.19 -0.17 3.79
C ARG A 320 -5.87 -1.34 4.72
N ARG A 321 -6.27 -2.57 4.35
CA ARG A 321 -5.99 -3.80 5.10
C ARG A 321 -4.68 -4.48 4.69
N HIS A 322 -3.95 -3.92 3.74
CA HIS A 322 -2.69 -4.45 3.24
C HIS A 322 -1.57 -3.41 3.43
N GLY A 323 -1.25 -2.58 2.44
CA GLY A 323 -0.14 -1.64 2.52
C GLY A 323 -0.42 -0.34 3.29
N GLY A 324 -1.67 -0.07 3.69
CA GLY A 324 -2.04 1.14 4.44
C GLY A 324 -1.86 1.06 5.96
N ALA A 325 -1.32 -0.04 6.49
CA ALA A 325 -1.24 -0.26 7.94
C ALA A 325 -0.23 0.67 8.62
N ASN A 326 0.90 0.97 7.99
CA ASN A 326 1.92 1.87 8.55
C ASN A 326 1.44 3.33 8.71
N ILE A 327 0.55 3.81 7.82
CA ILE A 327 -0.06 5.13 7.97
C ILE A 327 -0.96 5.14 9.22
N GLN A 328 -1.73 4.08 9.45
CA GLN A 328 -2.58 3.96 10.63
C GLN A 328 -1.77 3.88 11.93
N VAL A 329 -0.60 3.24 11.90
CA VAL A 329 0.34 3.28 13.03
C VAL A 329 0.79 4.71 13.30
N ALA A 330 1.22 5.44 12.28
CA ALA A 330 1.68 6.82 12.43
C ALA A 330 0.57 7.74 13.00
N GLU A 331 -0.66 7.61 12.50
CA GLU A 331 -1.82 8.34 13.02
C GLU A 331 -2.15 7.98 14.48
N MET A 332 -2.06 6.71 14.84
CA MET A 332 -2.24 6.25 16.23
C MET A 332 -1.15 6.81 17.13
N MET A 333 0.11 6.77 16.69
CA MET A 333 1.24 7.29 17.48
C MET A 333 1.12 8.81 17.68
N ASP A 334 0.68 9.57 16.68
CA ASP A 334 0.39 10.99 16.86
C ASP A 334 -0.69 11.21 17.91
N ASN A 335 -1.77 10.43 17.85
CA ASN A 335 -2.83 10.52 18.83
C ASN A 335 -2.35 10.17 20.25
N ILE A 336 -1.44 9.18 20.40
CA ILE A 336 -0.80 8.88 21.68
C ILE A 336 0.03 10.08 22.15
N LYS A 337 0.87 10.65 21.26
CA LYS A 337 1.73 11.82 21.57
C LYS A 337 0.94 13.06 22.02
N GLU A 338 -0.24 13.26 21.46
CA GLU A 338 -1.14 14.37 21.80
C GLU A 338 -1.84 14.19 23.14
N ASN A 339 -2.09 12.96 23.57
CA ASN A 339 -2.94 12.66 24.72
C ASN A 339 -2.16 12.13 25.96
N VAL A 340 -0.94 11.67 25.79
CA VAL A 340 -0.01 11.29 26.87
C VAL A 340 0.91 12.46 27.16
N LYS A 341 0.91 12.95 28.40
CA LYS A 341 1.68 14.15 28.77
C LYS A 341 3.15 13.88 28.95
N ASP A 342 3.46 12.77 29.60
CA ASP A 342 4.84 12.33 29.87
C ASP A 342 5.08 10.98 29.17
N TRP A 343 5.78 11.03 28.04
CA TRP A 343 6.08 9.84 27.24
C TRP A 343 7.09 8.90 27.94
N SER A 344 7.78 9.36 28.97
CA SER A 344 8.67 8.51 29.78
C SER A 344 7.92 7.76 30.88
N ASN A 345 6.69 8.17 31.21
CA ASN A 345 5.87 7.55 32.23
C ASN A 345 5.15 6.30 31.70
N GLU A 346 5.70 5.14 32.01
CA GLU A 346 5.18 3.84 31.57
C GLU A 346 3.70 3.61 31.94
N ASN A 347 3.25 4.07 33.11
CA ASN A 347 1.88 3.89 33.55
C ASN A 347 0.91 4.75 32.73
N GLU A 348 1.30 5.96 32.39
CA GLU A 348 0.47 6.85 31.57
C GLU A 348 0.32 6.30 30.14
N VAL A 349 1.42 5.85 29.53
CA VAL A 349 1.42 5.19 28.22
C VAL A 349 0.56 3.92 28.24
N LYS A 350 0.77 3.02 29.22
CA LYS A 350 0.00 1.78 29.35
C LYS A 350 -1.49 2.06 29.50
N SER A 351 -1.87 3.00 30.37
CA SER A 351 -3.28 3.37 30.59
C SER A 351 -3.92 3.93 29.30
N TYR A 352 -3.18 4.68 28.49
CA TYR A 352 -3.72 5.20 27.24
C TYR A 352 -3.90 4.10 26.18
N LEU A 353 -2.98 3.15 26.09
CA LEU A 353 -3.11 1.96 25.24
C LEU A 353 -4.32 1.10 25.63
N GLU A 354 -4.60 0.95 26.93
CA GLU A 354 -5.80 0.29 27.43
C GLU A 354 -7.07 0.98 26.98
N LYS A 355 -7.12 2.33 26.99
CA LYS A 355 -8.27 3.10 26.46
C LYS A 355 -8.46 2.88 24.95
N ILE A 356 -7.36 2.84 24.15
CA ILE A 356 -7.44 2.52 22.72
C ILE A 356 -8.04 1.14 22.53
N ALA A 357 -7.52 0.14 23.24
CA ALA A 357 -7.95 -1.24 23.16
C ALA A 357 -9.42 -1.41 23.59
N ASN A 358 -9.87 -0.70 24.63
CA ASN A 358 -11.27 -0.67 25.10
C ASN A 358 -12.23 0.14 24.21
N LYS A 359 -11.78 0.70 23.07
CA LYS A 359 -12.57 1.54 22.15
C LYS A 359 -12.99 2.89 22.74
N GLU A 360 -12.28 3.37 23.74
CA GLU A 360 -12.56 4.63 24.45
C GLU A 360 -11.76 5.80 23.87
N ALA A 361 -10.63 5.52 23.20
CA ALA A 361 -9.73 6.51 22.63
C ALA A 361 -9.44 6.27 21.13
N TYR A 362 -8.78 7.23 20.51
CA TYR A 362 -8.40 7.24 19.10
C TYR A 362 -9.62 7.03 18.17
N ASN A 363 -9.56 6.08 17.24
CA ASN A 363 -10.63 5.80 16.27
C ASN A 363 -11.69 4.81 16.76
N ARG A 364 -11.64 4.41 18.03
CA ARG A 364 -12.57 3.53 18.71
C ARG A 364 -12.80 2.16 18.06
N THR A 365 -11.83 1.68 17.30
CA THR A 365 -11.88 0.33 16.72
C THR A 365 -11.45 -0.76 17.71
N GLY A 366 -10.70 -0.41 18.75
CA GLY A 366 -10.07 -1.33 19.69
C GLY A 366 -8.80 -1.96 19.15
N LEU A 367 -8.27 -1.47 18.02
CA LEU A 367 -7.04 -1.97 17.41
C LEU A 367 -5.85 -1.11 17.83
N ILE A 368 -4.81 -1.75 18.34
CA ILE A 368 -3.47 -1.17 18.44
C ILE A 368 -2.76 -1.51 17.15
N TYR A 369 -2.67 -0.53 16.24
CA TYR A 369 -2.05 -0.73 14.93
C TYR A 369 -0.56 -1.02 15.06
N GLY A 370 0.00 -1.81 14.14
CA GLY A 370 1.37 -2.30 14.23
C GLY A 370 1.53 -3.53 15.11
N MET A 371 0.44 -4.03 15.71
CA MET A 371 0.43 -5.24 16.54
C MET A 371 -0.32 -6.37 15.84
N GLY A 372 0.25 -7.59 15.89
CA GLY A 372 -0.32 -8.80 15.30
C GLY A 372 0.12 -9.06 13.86
N HIS A 373 0.24 -10.33 13.52
CA HIS A 373 0.60 -10.81 12.19
C HIS A 373 -0.09 -12.15 11.90
N ALA A 374 -0.33 -12.43 10.62
CA ALA A 374 -0.99 -13.67 10.19
C ALA A 374 -0.17 -14.94 10.45
N VAL A 375 1.17 -14.81 10.48
CA VAL A 375 2.12 -15.91 10.65
C VAL A 375 2.95 -15.76 11.91
N TYR A 376 3.58 -14.60 12.11
CA TYR A 376 4.44 -14.33 13.26
C TYR A 376 3.63 -14.12 14.53
N THR A 377 4.01 -14.81 15.61
CA THR A 377 3.37 -14.68 16.92
C THR A 377 4.37 -14.41 18.04
N ILE A 378 5.64 -14.81 17.88
CA ILE A 378 6.72 -14.55 18.84
C ILE A 378 7.39 -13.22 18.51
N ASN A 379 7.88 -13.08 17.29
CA ASN A 379 8.48 -11.84 16.77
C ASN A 379 8.35 -11.78 15.25
N ASP A 380 8.25 -10.58 14.68
CA ASP A 380 8.45 -10.31 13.27
C ASP A 380 9.93 -9.86 13.09
N PRO A 381 10.77 -10.61 12.37
CA PRO A 381 12.19 -10.27 12.22
C PRO A 381 12.39 -8.90 11.58
N ARG A 382 11.47 -8.46 10.74
CA ARG A 382 11.51 -7.14 10.08
C ARG A 382 11.33 -6.00 11.09
N ALA A 383 10.37 -6.14 12.02
CA ALA A 383 10.15 -5.17 13.08
C ALA A 383 11.37 -5.08 14.01
N THR A 384 11.95 -6.23 14.39
CA THR A 384 13.14 -6.29 15.22
C THR A 384 14.33 -5.59 14.56
N LEU A 385 14.61 -5.90 13.28
CA LEU A 385 15.72 -5.30 12.55
C LEU A 385 15.55 -3.78 12.37
N LEU A 386 14.36 -3.31 11.96
CA LEU A 386 14.11 -1.87 11.85
C LEU A 386 14.25 -1.16 13.17
N ARG A 387 13.69 -1.71 14.26
CA ARG A 387 13.84 -1.16 15.61
C ARG A 387 15.31 -0.99 15.97
N ASP A 388 16.09 -2.06 15.88
CA ASP A 388 17.47 -2.07 16.36
C ASP A 388 18.36 -1.13 15.52
N LYS A 389 18.17 -1.07 14.21
CA LYS A 389 18.94 -0.21 13.33
C LYS A 389 18.51 1.27 13.37
N ALA A 390 17.23 1.55 13.63
CA ALA A 390 16.74 2.92 13.79
C ALA A 390 17.30 3.63 15.03
N ALA A 391 17.74 2.90 16.05
CA ALA A 391 18.17 3.45 17.33
C ALA A 391 19.33 4.46 17.21
N LYS A 392 20.31 4.21 16.33
CA LYS A 392 21.45 5.11 16.10
C LYS A 392 20.98 6.44 15.51
N LEU A 393 20.25 6.38 14.41
CA LEU A 393 19.78 7.58 13.70
C LEU A 393 18.75 8.37 14.52
N ALA A 394 17.94 7.68 15.33
CA ALA A 394 17.00 8.34 16.25
C ALA A 394 17.73 9.24 17.27
N ARG A 395 18.84 8.76 17.85
CA ARG A 395 19.68 9.57 18.76
C ARG A 395 20.33 10.75 18.03
N GLU A 396 20.91 10.53 16.87
CA GLU A 396 21.57 11.56 16.08
C GLU A 396 20.61 12.68 15.66
N LYS A 397 19.34 12.36 15.44
CA LYS A 397 18.28 13.32 15.08
C LYS A 397 17.51 13.88 16.28
N GLY A 398 17.87 13.51 17.52
CA GLY A 398 17.19 13.97 18.74
C GLY A 398 15.76 13.43 18.90
N LEU A 399 15.48 12.25 18.34
CA LEU A 399 14.17 11.55 18.37
C LEU A 399 14.18 10.34 19.32
N GLU A 400 15.10 10.29 20.27
CA GLU A 400 15.25 9.15 21.18
C GLU A 400 14.02 8.96 22.09
N GLU A 401 13.41 10.04 22.54
CA GLU A 401 12.20 9.98 23.35
C GLU A 401 11.02 9.35 22.57
N GLU A 402 10.82 9.79 21.33
CA GLU A 402 9.79 9.20 20.45
C GLU A 402 10.11 7.73 20.14
N TYR A 403 11.36 7.38 19.85
CA TYR A 403 11.79 6.01 19.66
C TYR A 403 11.47 5.11 20.88
N ASN A 404 11.72 5.63 22.10
CA ASN A 404 11.40 4.91 23.31
C ASN A 404 9.88 4.74 23.52
N LEU A 405 9.07 5.72 23.11
CA LEU A 405 7.61 5.58 23.11
C LEU A 405 7.15 4.43 22.20
N TYR A 406 7.70 4.27 21.00
CA TYR A 406 7.41 3.11 20.13
C TYR A 406 7.78 1.79 20.81
N LYS A 407 8.92 1.72 21.52
CA LYS A 407 9.31 0.54 22.28
C LYS A 407 8.35 0.23 23.45
N MET A 408 7.79 1.24 24.11
CA MET A 408 6.77 1.03 25.13
C MET A 408 5.48 0.49 24.53
N VAL A 409 5.04 1.00 23.39
CA VAL A 409 3.88 0.46 22.65
C VAL A 409 4.12 -1.01 22.30
N GLU A 410 5.30 -1.37 21.76
CA GLU A 410 5.68 -2.76 21.46
C GLU A 410 5.62 -3.64 22.72
N ARG A 411 6.13 -3.14 23.86
CA ARG A 411 6.25 -3.91 25.09
C ARG A 411 4.92 -4.15 25.80
N PHE A 412 4.04 -3.13 25.88
CA PHE A 412 2.81 -3.22 26.66
C PHE A 412 1.62 -3.81 25.87
N SER A 413 1.58 -3.58 24.57
CA SER A 413 0.44 -3.99 23.76
C SER A 413 0.13 -5.48 23.76
N PRO A 414 1.12 -6.41 23.75
CA PRO A 414 0.84 -7.85 23.81
C PRO A 414 0.04 -8.27 25.04
N GLU A 415 0.42 -7.77 26.23
CA GLU A 415 -0.27 -8.07 27.50
C GLU A 415 -1.69 -7.51 27.50
N ILE A 416 -1.86 -6.25 27.07
CA ILE A 416 -3.16 -5.58 27.03
C ILE A 416 -4.12 -6.35 26.11
N LEU A 417 -3.67 -6.69 24.90
CA LEU A 417 -4.49 -7.40 23.91
C LEU A 417 -4.77 -8.85 24.33
N TYR A 418 -3.82 -9.53 24.97
CA TYR A 418 -4.01 -10.86 25.54
C TYR A 418 -5.13 -10.87 26.58
N ASN A 419 -5.08 -9.91 27.53
CA ASN A 419 -6.08 -9.80 28.60
C ASN A 419 -7.48 -9.47 28.06
N MET A 420 -7.56 -8.72 26.97
CA MET A 420 -8.85 -8.34 26.35
C MET A 420 -9.49 -9.45 25.53
N HIS A 421 -8.71 -10.19 24.75
CA HIS A 421 -9.25 -11.19 23.82
C HIS A 421 -9.54 -12.52 24.50
N GLY A 422 -8.82 -12.88 25.56
CA GLY A 422 -9.03 -14.12 26.31
C GLY A 422 -8.85 -15.42 25.50
N ASP A 423 -8.37 -15.32 24.27
CA ASP A 423 -8.22 -16.44 23.32
C ASP A 423 -6.85 -17.14 23.41
N GLY A 424 -5.98 -16.70 24.31
CA GLY A 424 -4.65 -17.26 24.54
C GLY A 424 -3.63 -17.00 23.43
N LYS A 425 -3.97 -16.20 22.41
CA LYS A 425 -3.05 -15.91 21.30
C LYS A 425 -1.98 -14.91 21.70
N LYS A 426 -0.73 -15.31 21.48
CA LYS A 426 0.40 -14.39 21.56
C LYS A 426 0.39 -13.48 20.34
N ILE A 427 0.65 -12.19 20.57
CA ILE A 427 0.70 -11.14 19.56
C ILE A 427 2.05 -10.45 19.66
N CYS A 428 2.71 -10.20 18.54
CA CYS A 428 3.94 -9.44 18.46
C CYS A 428 3.77 -8.19 17.59
N ALA A 429 4.71 -7.26 17.69
CA ALA A 429 4.82 -6.15 16.76
C ALA A 429 5.08 -6.69 15.35
N ASN A 430 4.48 -6.03 14.35
CA ASN A 430 4.78 -6.29 12.94
C ASN A 430 5.63 -5.15 12.36
N VAL A 431 6.07 -5.31 11.11
CA VAL A 431 6.97 -4.35 10.45
C VAL A 431 6.41 -2.93 10.40
N ASP A 432 5.08 -2.77 10.35
CA ASP A 432 4.43 -1.46 10.23
C ASP A 432 4.60 -0.60 11.47
N LEU A 433 4.82 -1.21 12.65
CA LEU A 433 5.08 -0.45 13.87
C LEU A 433 6.31 0.45 13.73
N TYR A 434 7.38 -0.03 13.13
CA TYR A 434 8.63 0.72 13.03
C TYR A 434 8.89 1.36 11.66
N SER A 435 8.30 0.84 10.57
CA SER A 435 8.54 1.38 9.23
C SER A 435 8.08 2.83 9.09
N GLY A 436 6.92 3.17 9.63
CA GLY A 436 6.42 4.55 9.64
C GLY A 436 7.31 5.51 10.46
N PHE A 437 7.85 5.06 11.59
CA PHE A 437 8.81 5.82 12.38
C PHE A 437 10.10 6.07 11.60
N VAL A 438 10.67 5.04 10.99
CA VAL A 438 11.87 5.14 10.15
C VAL A 438 11.65 6.15 9.01
N TYR A 439 10.53 6.06 8.30
CA TYR A 439 10.24 6.97 7.21
C TYR A 439 10.04 8.42 7.68
N SER A 440 9.39 8.62 8.83
CA SER A 440 9.24 9.94 9.45
C SER A 440 10.60 10.53 9.83
N MET A 441 11.48 9.73 10.40
CA MET A 441 12.85 10.09 10.78
C MET A 441 13.69 10.49 9.55
N LEU A 442 13.43 9.90 8.39
CA LEU A 442 14.03 10.25 7.09
C LEU A 442 13.33 11.45 6.42
N ASN A 443 12.40 12.11 7.09
CA ASN A 443 11.58 13.21 6.55
C ASN A 443 10.84 12.80 5.26
N ILE A 444 10.43 11.55 5.15
CA ILE A 444 9.60 11.06 4.04
C ILE A 444 8.13 11.37 4.35
N PRO A 445 7.40 12.07 3.47
CA PRO A 445 5.98 12.36 3.66
C PRO A 445 5.12 11.10 3.79
N ARG A 446 4.09 11.15 4.62
CA ARG A 446 3.21 9.98 4.90
C ARG A 446 2.54 9.40 3.66
N GLU A 447 2.18 10.23 2.70
CA GLU A 447 1.62 9.78 1.42
C GLU A 447 2.58 8.90 0.59
N LEU A 448 3.86 8.86 0.96
CA LEU A 448 4.88 8.01 0.33
C LEU A 448 5.15 6.69 1.10
N PHE A 449 4.54 6.45 2.25
CA PHE A 449 4.80 5.24 3.05
C PHE A 449 4.39 3.96 2.31
N THR A 450 3.15 3.90 1.83
CA THR A 450 2.68 2.76 1.03
C THR A 450 3.38 2.67 -0.34
N PRO A 451 3.61 3.79 -1.07
CA PRO A 451 4.45 3.78 -2.27
C PRO A 451 5.85 3.22 -2.08
N LEU A 452 6.53 3.53 -0.97
CA LEU A 452 7.83 2.93 -0.64
C LEU A 452 7.76 1.42 -0.51
N PHE A 453 6.70 0.92 0.11
CA PHE A 453 6.45 -0.51 0.16
C PHE A 453 6.33 -1.11 -1.25
N ALA A 454 5.67 -0.42 -2.18
CA ALA A 454 5.56 -0.86 -3.58
C ALA A 454 6.92 -0.83 -4.32
N ILE A 455 7.74 0.23 -4.10
CA ILE A 455 9.10 0.35 -4.66
C ILE A 455 9.98 -0.85 -4.27
N SER A 456 9.81 -1.32 -3.05
CA SER A 456 10.51 -2.50 -2.58
C SER A 456 9.92 -3.78 -3.17
N ARG A 457 8.59 -3.96 -3.05
CA ARG A 457 7.89 -5.20 -3.36
C ARG A 457 7.85 -5.52 -4.85
N ILE A 458 8.13 -4.57 -5.74
CA ILE A 458 8.18 -4.83 -7.19
C ILE A 458 9.17 -5.92 -7.55
N ALA A 459 10.29 -6.08 -6.81
CA ALA A 459 11.25 -7.16 -7.02
C ALA A 459 10.59 -8.54 -6.78
N GLY A 460 9.88 -8.70 -5.64
CA GLY A 460 9.12 -9.92 -5.34
C GLY A 460 7.98 -10.18 -6.32
N TRP A 461 7.20 -9.16 -6.68
CA TRP A 461 6.15 -9.30 -7.69
C TRP A 461 6.68 -9.74 -9.05
N SER A 462 7.81 -9.17 -9.48
CA SER A 462 8.49 -9.54 -10.72
C SER A 462 8.95 -10.99 -10.69
N ALA A 463 9.53 -11.44 -9.58
CA ALA A 463 9.95 -12.81 -9.40
C ALA A 463 8.75 -13.78 -9.47
N HIS A 464 7.64 -13.49 -8.77
CA HIS A 464 6.41 -14.28 -8.83
C HIS A 464 5.78 -14.29 -10.24
N ARG A 465 5.85 -13.17 -10.97
CA ARG A 465 5.40 -13.11 -12.37
C ARG A 465 6.19 -14.07 -13.25
N ILE A 466 7.51 -14.04 -13.14
CA ILE A 466 8.42 -14.91 -13.92
C ILE A 466 8.21 -16.37 -13.51
N GLU A 467 8.11 -16.68 -12.22
CA GLU A 467 7.86 -18.04 -11.71
C GLU A 467 6.55 -18.62 -12.28
N GLU A 468 5.45 -17.84 -12.27
CA GLU A 468 4.15 -18.29 -12.81
C GLU A 468 4.23 -18.63 -14.30
N ILE A 469 4.94 -17.82 -15.10
CA ILE A 469 5.11 -18.06 -16.52
C ILE A 469 5.97 -19.31 -16.77
N ILE A 470 7.10 -19.47 -16.06
CA ILE A 470 8.00 -20.62 -16.20
C ILE A 470 7.30 -21.91 -15.78
N ALA A 471 6.51 -21.87 -14.71
CA ALA A 471 5.77 -23.01 -14.22
C ALA A 471 4.67 -23.47 -15.19
N GLY A 472 4.26 -22.64 -16.13
CA GLY A 472 3.19 -22.95 -17.08
C GLY A 472 1.86 -23.22 -16.36
N GLY A 473 1.53 -22.41 -15.35
CA GLY A 473 0.42 -22.59 -14.44
C GLY A 473 -0.94 -22.68 -15.14
N LYS A 474 -1.90 -23.32 -14.47
CA LYS A 474 -3.30 -23.30 -14.90
C LYS A 474 -3.98 -22.04 -14.40
N ILE A 475 -4.91 -21.50 -15.18
CA ILE A 475 -5.73 -20.36 -14.76
C ILE A 475 -6.38 -20.64 -13.39
N TYR A 476 -6.21 -19.71 -12.45
CA TYR A 476 -6.84 -19.79 -11.13
C TYR A 476 -8.35 -19.66 -11.27
N ARG A 477 -9.06 -20.72 -10.96
CA ARG A 477 -10.52 -20.80 -11.09
C ARG A 477 -11.13 -21.52 -9.88
N PRO A 478 -11.16 -20.86 -8.70
CA PRO A 478 -11.76 -21.43 -7.51
C PRO A 478 -13.27 -21.61 -7.70
N ALA A 479 -13.86 -22.58 -6.98
CA ALA A 479 -15.30 -22.77 -6.97
C ALA A 479 -15.98 -21.74 -6.05
N TYR A 480 -17.13 -21.23 -6.51
CA TYR A 480 -18.06 -20.42 -5.72
C TYR A 480 -19.40 -21.10 -5.61
N LYS A 481 -19.98 -21.17 -4.41
CA LYS A 481 -21.31 -21.71 -4.18
C LYS A 481 -22.36 -20.65 -4.44
N ASN A 482 -23.19 -20.87 -5.47
CA ASN A 482 -24.39 -20.04 -5.64
C ASN A 482 -25.43 -20.41 -4.57
N ILE A 483 -25.93 -19.42 -3.86
CA ILE A 483 -26.94 -19.54 -2.81
C ILE A 483 -28.31 -18.98 -3.22
N SER A 484 -28.43 -18.38 -4.42
CA SER A 484 -29.70 -17.90 -4.96
C SER A 484 -30.54 -19.06 -5.48
N ALA A 485 -31.83 -19.05 -5.16
CA ALA A 485 -32.79 -19.96 -5.78
C ALA A 485 -33.02 -19.56 -7.25
N GLU A 486 -33.31 -20.55 -8.10
CA GLU A 486 -33.80 -20.29 -9.44
C GLU A 486 -35.15 -19.55 -9.38
N ARG A 487 -35.34 -18.59 -10.27
CA ARG A 487 -36.55 -17.79 -10.39
C ARG A 487 -37.02 -17.78 -11.84
N GLU A 488 -38.34 -17.83 -12.04
CA GLU A 488 -38.91 -17.59 -13.36
C GLU A 488 -38.72 -16.12 -13.77
N TYR A 489 -38.44 -15.91 -15.03
CA TYR A 489 -38.36 -14.57 -15.59
C TYR A 489 -39.75 -13.95 -15.71
N VAL A 490 -39.94 -12.80 -15.09
CA VAL A 490 -41.19 -12.01 -15.23
C VAL A 490 -40.92 -10.86 -16.21
N PRO A 491 -41.68 -10.74 -17.32
CA PRO A 491 -41.55 -9.61 -18.22
C PRO A 491 -41.80 -8.26 -17.56
N ILE A 492 -41.19 -7.19 -18.05
CA ILE A 492 -41.22 -5.89 -17.40
C ILE A 492 -42.64 -5.35 -17.19
N GLU A 493 -43.54 -5.66 -18.12
CA GLU A 493 -44.96 -5.24 -18.08
C GLU A 493 -45.76 -5.96 -16.98
N LYS A 494 -45.16 -6.99 -16.35
CA LYS A 494 -45.83 -7.82 -15.32
C LYS A 494 -45.13 -7.73 -13.94
N ARG A 495 -44.18 -6.81 -13.81
CA ARG A 495 -43.41 -6.62 -12.53
C ARG A 495 -44.11 -5.66 -11.60
#